data_38b31d8109c73a2cad52100e1bcc3751
#
_entry.id   38b31d8109c73a2cad52100e1bcc3751
#
_cell.length_a   1.000
_cell.length_b   1.000
_cell.length_c   1.000
_cell.angle_alpha   90.00
_cell.angle_beta   90.00
_cell.angle_gamma   90.00
#
_symmetry.space_group_name_H-M   'P 1'
#
loop_
_entity.id
_entity.type
_entity.pdbx_description
1 polymer ?
#
loop_
_entity_poly.entity_id
_entity_poly.type
_entity_poly.pdbx_seq_one_letter_code
_entity_poly.pdbx_strand_id
1 'polypeptide(L)'
;MNMKKMYFRLMMVMMGLVTVSLTSCDDEEIAKTLEGTWKGDMYISSEWDGHYYNATYTEVTFLKDPYAFSSGTGYWVDYYSDAPWDYVANHIDWRVDLGDIHVKFIEEGTSIQISDYRLDDNRFSGYIYDHGNKVAFYLYNVSRPNYTGYHWGYDSWVNARGFTRTVTDSLNISKKPVRIIRPRD
;
A
#
# COMPACT_ATOMS: atom_id res chain seq x y z
N MET A 1 -38.87 24.43 -29.35
CA MET A 1 -38.07 23.66 -28.38
C MET A 1 -38.58 24.04 -27.00
N ASN A 2 -39.05 23.08 -26.20
CA ASN A 2 -39.86 23.36 -25.01
C ASN A 2 -38.96 23.82 -23.85
N MET A 3 -39.04 25.10 -23.47
CA MET A 3 -38.17 25.72 -22.41
C MET A 3 -38.11 24.86 -21.11
N LYS A 4 -39.23 24.25 -20.70
CA LYS A 4 -39.26 23.37 -19.51
C LYS A 4 -38.32 22.17 -19.63
N LYS A 5 -38.16 21.58 -20.84
CA LYS A 5 -37.24 20.46 -21.05
C LYS A 5 -35.78 20.92 -21.05
N MET A 6 -35.51 22.16 -21.44
CA MET A 6 -34.18 22.74 -21.43
C MET A 6 -33.70 23.06 -19.99
N TYR A 7 -34.57 23.63 -19.15
CA TYR A 7 -34.28 23.87 -17.73
C TYR A 7 -34.05 22.57 -16.95
N PHE A 8 -34.85 21.53 -17.23
CA PHE A 8 -34.68 20.23 -16.58
C PHE A 8 -33.34 19.58 -16.95
N ARG A 9 -32.93 19.66 -18.21
CA ARG A 9 -31.60 19.15 -18.64
C ARG A 9 -30.45 19.96 -18.03
N LEU A 10 -30.56 21.27 -17.96
CA LEU A 10 -29.57 22.14 -17.35
C LEU A 10 -29.44 21.87 -15.84
N MET A 11 -30.55 21.65 -15.16
CA MET A 11 -30.59 21.31 -13.73
C MET A 11 -29.97 19.94 -13.45
N MET A 12 -30.16 18.93 -14.31
CA MET A 12 -29.53 17.63 -14.22
C MET A 12 -28.00 17.70 -14.39
N VAL A 13 -27.53 18.52 -15.34
CA VAL A 13 -26.09 18.73 -15.58
C VAL A 13 -25.45 19.47 -14.40
N MET A 14 -26.11 20.47 -13.85
CA MET A 14 -25.61 21.17 -12.65
C MET A 14 -25.58 20.26 -11.42
N MET A 15 -26.60 19.39 -11.24
CA MET A 15 -26.64 18.46 -10.11
C MET A 15 -25.54 17.40 -10.20
N GLY A 16 -25.18 16.95 -11.43
CA GLY A 16 -24.06 16.03 -11.68
C GLY A 16 -22.70 16.65 -11.42
N LEU A 17 -22.52 17.94 -11.71
CA LEU A 17 -21.25 18.66 -11.45
C LEU A 17 -20.99 18.89 -9.97
N VAL A 18 -22.02 19.12 -9.16
CA VAL A 18 -21.89 19.35 -7.71
C VAL A 18 -21.49 18.07 -6.97
N THR A 19 -21.96 16.91 -7.40
CA THR A 19 -21.60 15.64 -6.74
C THR A 19 -20.14 15.25 -6.96
N VAL A 20 -19.55 15.53 -8.12
CA VAL A 20 -18.14 15.23 -8.41
C VAL A 20 -17.18 16.12 -7.60
N SER A 21 -17.57 17.36 -7.31
CA SER A 21 -16.71 18.28 -6.54
C SER A 21 -16.68 17.99 -5.04
N LEU A 22 -17.70 17.32 -4.47
CA LEU A 22 -17.72 16.98 -3.04
C LEU A 22 -16.82 15.79 -2.70
N THR A 23 -16.74 14.77 -3.55
CA THR A 23 -15.88 13.60 -3.34
C THR A 23 -14.39 13.95 -3.44
N SER A 24 -14.02 14.93 -4.27
CA SER A 24 -12.62 15.36 -4.40
C SER A 24 -12.05 16.06 -3.16
N CYS A 25 -12.90 16.75 -2.38
CA CYS A 25 -12.46 17.36 -1.11
C CYS A 25 -12.19 16.30 -0.04
N ASP A 26 -13.00 15.26 0.03
CA ASP A 26 -12.84 14.18 0.99
C ASP A 26 -11.55 13.38 0.71
N ASP A 27 -11.26 13.06 -0.55
CA ASP A 27 -10.04 12.33 -0.95
C ASP A 27 -8.76 13.13 -0.65
N GLU A 28 -8.78 14.46 -0.78
CA GLU A 28 -7.64 15.31 -0.43
C GLU A 28 -7.41 15.34 1.09
N GLU A 29 -8.45 15.39 1.90
CA GLU A 29 -8.34 15.37 3.36
C GLU A 29 -7.78 14.02 3.83
N ILE A 30 -8.25 12.91 3.26
CA ILE A 30 -7.71 11.58 3.51
C ILE A 30 -6.22 11.54 3.15
N ALA A 31 -5.84 12.01 1.97
CA ALA A 31 -4.46 12.03 1.50
C ALA A 31 -3.54 12.85 2.42
N LYS A 32 -4.03 13.96 2.95
CA LYS A 32 -3.30 14.82 3.90
C LYS A 32 -3.10 14.12 5.24
N THR A 33 -4.12 13.44 5.76
CA THR A 33 -4.03 12.71 7.03
C THR A 33 -3.16 11.45 6.88
N LEU A 34 -3.18 10.83 5.70
CA LEU A 34 -2.38 9.64 5.39
C LEU A 34 -0.87 9.95 5.29
N GLU A 35 -0.50 11.19 4.93
CA GLU A 35 0.90 11.59 4.80
C GLU A 35 1.68 11.35 6.08
N GLY A 36 2.74 10.53 6.02
CA GLY A 36 3.53 10.17 7.19
C GLY A 36 4.08 8.76 7.09
N THR A 37 4.57 8.25 8.23
CA THR A 37 5.05 6.87 8.34
C THR A 37 4.23 6.12 9.36
N TRP A 38 3.78 4.96 8.95
CA TRP A 38 2.88 4.10 9.70
C TRP A 38 3.54 2.74 9.93
N LYS A 39 3.47 2.23 11.16
CA LYS A 39 4.09 0.97 11.56
C LYS A 39 3.12 0.08 12.32
N GLY A 40 3.11 -1.21 12.00
CA GLY A 40 2.32 -2.20 12.72
C GLY A 40 2.16 -3.50 11.96
N ASP A 41 1.10 -4.22 12.23
CA ASP A 41 0.82 -5.51 11.60
C ASP A 41 -0.17 -5.33 10.44
N MET A 42 0.25 -5.75 9.26
CA MET A 42 -0.56 -5.78 8.05
C MET A 42 -0.79 -7.22 7.55
N TYR A 43 -0.40 -8.23 8.34
CA TYR A 43 -0.58 -9.65 8.01
C TYR A 43 0.00 -10.03 6.64
N ILE A 44 1.14 -9.43 6.31
CA ILE A 44 1.89 -9.73 5.09
C ILE A 44 2.67 -11.02 5.30
N SER A 45 2.72 -11.85 4.27
CA SER A 45 3.58 -13.01 4.18
C SER A 45 4.31 -13.00 2.85
N SER A 46 5.44 -13.69 2.79
CA SER A 46 6.14 -13.99 1.54
C SER A 46 6.17 -15.49 1.32
N GLU A 47 5.75 -15.95 0.16
CA GLU A 47 5.92 -17.33 -0.25
C GLU A 47 7.21 -17.49 -1.03
N TRP A 48 8.06 -18.42 -0.61
CA TRP A 48 9.28 -18.76 -1.30
C TRP A 48 9.62 -20.25 -1.12
N ASP A 49 9.86 -20.93 -2.21
CA ASP A 49 10.19 -22.37 -2.25
C ASP A 49 9.20 -23.26 -1.48
N GLY A 50 7.90 -22.93 -1.56
CA GLY A 50 6.82 -23.66 -0.89
C GLY A 50 6.69 -23.36 0.61
N HIS A 51 7.48 -22.41 1.13
CA HIS A 51 7.42 -21.97 2.51
C HIS A 51 6.79 -20.58 2.60
N TYR A 52 6.06 -20.35 3.69
CA TYR A 52 5.47 -19.04 4.00
C TYR A 52 6.22 -18.40 5.15
N TYR A 53 6.73 -17.22 4.90
CA TYR A 53 7.42 -16.39 5.90
C TYR A 53 6.52 -15.20 6.26
N ASN A 54 6.14 -15.09 7.52
CA ASN A 54 5.28 -14.01 7.98
C ASN A 54 6.12 -12.78 8.33
N ALA A 55 5.70 -11.60 7.87
CA ALA A 55 6.31 -10.37 8.33
C ALA A 55 6.05 -10.18 9.83
N THR A 56 7.07 -9.76 10.55
CA THR A 56 6.98 -9.44 11.99
C THR A 56 6.20 -8.13 12.17
N TYR A 57 6.45 -7.17 11.30
CA TYR A 57 5.72 -5.91 11.17
C TYR A 57 5.97 -5.29 9.80
N THR A 58 5.15 -4.32 9.46
CA THR A 58 5.26 -3.52 8.23
C THR A 58 5.44 -2.05 8.60
N GLU A 59 6.28 -1.34 7.84
CA GLU A 59 6.37 0.11 7.84
C GLU A 59 5.94 0.64 6.46
N VAL A 60 4.99 1.58 6.44
CA VAL A 60 4.54 2.24 5.22
C VAL A 60 4.74 3.73 5.36
N THR A 61 5.45 4.33 4.42
CA THR A 61 5.61 5.79 4.34
C THR A 61 4.85 6.31 3.13
N PHE A 62 3.90 7.19 3.38
CA PHE A 62 3.17 7.93 2.35
C PHE A 62 3.73 9.33 2.22
N LEU A 63 4.19 9.69 1.02
CA LEU A 63 4.69 11.01 0.66
C LEU A 63 3.69 11.61 -0.32
N LYS A 64 3.00 12.67 0.10
CA LYS A 64 2.04 13.34 -0.77
C LYS A 64 2.77 14.10 -1.89
N ASP A 65 2.29 14.00 -3.11
CA ASP A 65 2.75 14.83 -4.21
C ASP A 65 2.25 16.26 -3.98
N PRO A 66 3.14 17.28 -3.94
CA PRO A 66 2.75 18.67 -3.75
C PRO A 66 1.91 19.24 -4.90
N TYR A 67 1.90 18.59 -6.06
CA TYR A 67 1.16 18.99 -7.25
C TYR A 67 -0.10 18.17 -7.52
N ALA A 68 -0.35 17.10 -6.73
CA ALA A 68 -1.53 16.27 -6.82
C ALA A 68 -2.36 16.35 -5.53
N PHE A 69 -3.68 16.37 -5.67
CA PHE A 69 -4.58 16.56 -4.53
C PHE A 69 -4.67 15.34 -3.63
N SER A 70 -4.74 14.14 -4.21
CA SER A 70 -5.05 12.91 -3.49
C SER A 70 -4.14 11.73 -3.85
N SER A 71 -2.88 12.01 -4.20
CA SER A 71 -1.92 10.96 -4.57
C SER A 71 -0.48 11.31 -4.19
N GLY A 72 0.41 10.33 -4.31
CA GLY A 72 1.82 10.51 -4.04
C GLY A 72 2.61 9.24 -4.25
N THR A 73 3.83 9.26 -3.74
CA THR A 73 4.76 8.14 -3.75
C THR A 73 5.07 7.70 -2.32
N GLY A 74 5.91 6.71 -2.13
CA GLY A 74 6.31 6.32 -0.79
C GLY A 74 7.15 5.06 -0.76
N TYR A 75 7.16 4.47 0.42
CA TYR A 75 7.93 3.27 0.71
C TYR A 75 7.08 2.29 1.50
N TRP A 76 7.23 1.01 1.19
CA TRP A 76 6.59 -0.08 1.91
C TRP A 76 7.64 -1.11 2.27
N VAL A 77 7.83 -1.37 3.56
CA VAL A 77 8.87 -2.27 4.05
C VAL A 77 8.26 -3.28 5.00
N ASP A 78 8.36 -4.56 4.64
CA ASP A 78 7.97 -5.68 5.48
C ASP A 78 9.22 -6.28 6.11
N TYR A 79 9.24 -6.40 7.43
CA TYR A 79 10.36 -6.94 8.20
C TYR A 79 10.08 -8.38 8.64
N TYR A 80 11.08 -9.23 8.54
CA TYR A 80 10.98 -10.66 8.81
C TYR A 80 12.03 -11.09 9.84
N SER A 81 11.63 -11.99 10.77
CA SER A 81 12.56 -12.60 11.74
C SER A 81 13.02 -13.99 11.30
N ASP A 82 12.19 -14.71 10.56
CA ASP A 82 12.39 -16.13 10.25
C ASP A 82 12.64 -16.42 8.77
N ALA A 83 12.62 -15.38 7.91
CA ALA A 83 12.94 -15.51 6.50
C ALA A 83 14.46 -15.52 6.25
N PRO A 84 14.92 -15.98 5.06
CA PRO A 84 16.31 -15.84 4.63
C PRO A 84 16.77 -14.39 4.42
N TRP A 85 15.86 -13.43 4.44
CA TRP A 85 16.08 -11.98 4.34
C TRP A 85 15.54 -11.28 5.58
N ASP A 86 16.07 -10.11 5.91
CA ASP A 86 15.66 -9.33 7.07
C ASP A 86 14.43 -8.46 6.76
N TYR A 87 14.28 -7.99 5.52
CA TYR A 87 13.15 -7.19 5.06
C TYR A 87 12.92 -7.31 3.56
N VAL A 88 11.74 -6.89 3.11
CA VAL A 88 11.44 -6.64 1.69
C VAL A 88 10.92 -5.22 1.58
N ALA A 89 11.64 -4.38 0.84
CA ALA A 89 11.31 -2.98 0.65
C ALA A 89 10.86 -2.71 -0.79
N ASN A 90 9.81 -1.91 -0.94
CA ASN A 90 9.29 -1.47 -2.23
C ASN A 90 9.09 0.03 -2.24
N HIS A 91 9.31 0.65 -3.39
CA HIS A 91 8.72 1.93 -3.69
C HIS A 91 7.23 1.73 -3.99
N ILE A 92 6.43 2.68 -3.58
CA ILE A 92 5.00 2.66 -3.89
C ILE A 92 4.57 3.94 -4.58
N ASP A 93 3.62 3.79 -5.51
CA ASP A 93 2.74 4.87 -5.94
C ASP A 93 1.39 4.66 -5.26
N TRP A 94 0.79 5.72 -4.76
CA TRP A 94 -0.52 5.62 -4.11
C TRP A 94 -1.46 6.74 -4.54
N ARG A 95 -2.75 6.47 -4.43
CA ARG A 95 -3.81 7.46 -4.64
C ARG A 95 -5.02 7.13 -3.78
N VAL A 96 -5.75 8.16 -3.41
CA VAL A 96 -7.11 8.06 -2.87
C VAL A 96 -8.09 8.35 -3.99
N ASP A 97 -9.08 7.49 -4.14
CA ASP A 97 -10.11 7.58 -5.17
C ASP A 97 -11.44 7.08 -4.60
N LEU A 98 -12.44 7.97 -4.50
CA LEU A 98 -13.75 7.71 -3.90
C LEU A 98 -13.65 7.14 -2.46
N GLY A 99 -12.68 7.60 -1.69
CA GLY A 99 -12.45 7.18 -0.32
C GLY A 99 -11.62 5.90 -0.17
N ASP A 100 -11.31 5.19 -1.24
CA ASP A 100 -10.43 4.02 -1.22
C ASP A 100 -8.98 4.40 -1.48
N ILE A 101 -8.04 3.75 -0.78
CA ILE A 101 -6.61 3.96 -0.97
C ILE A 101 -6.06 2.85 -1.85
N HIS A 102 -5.57 3.20 -3.02
CA HIS A 102 -4.93 2.28 -3.96
C HIS A 102 -3.41 2.41 -3.83
N VAL A 103 -2.74 1.29 -3.64
CA VAL A 103 -1.27 1.23 -3.52
C VAL A 103 -0.73 0.29 -4.59
N LYS A 104 0.23 0.78 -5.38
CA LYS A 104 0.96 0.01 -6.38
C LYS A 104 2.39 -0.18 -5.92
N PHE A 105 2.85 -1.41 -5.86
CA PHE A 105 4.25 -1.77 -5.59
C PHE A 105 5.05 -1.71 -6.89
N ILE A 106 6.06 -0.85 -6.94
CA ILE A 106 6.79 -0.56 -8.18
C ILE A 106 7.65 -1.75 -8.60
N GLU A 107 8.43 -2.32 -7.68
CA GLU A 107 9.34 -3.42 -7.97
C GLU A 107 8.63 -4.75 -8.24
N GLU A 108 7.46 -4.95 -7.63
CA GLU A 108 6.68 -6.18 -7.80
C GLU A 108 5.68 -6.09 -8.96
N GLY A 109 5.27 -4.86 -9.34
CA GLY A 109 4.25 -4.64 -10.37
C GLY A 109 2.84 -5.01 -9.94
N THR A 110 2.61 -5.27 -8.64
CA THR A 110 1.32 -5.63 -8.05
C THR A 110 0.64 -4.42 -7.43
N SER A 111 -0.64 -4.55 -7.08
CA SER A 111 -1.41 -3.48 -6.45
C SER A 111 -2.39 -4.05 -5.43
N ILE A 112 -2.66 -3.26 -4.39
CA ILE A 112 -3.67 -3.55 -3.38
C ILE A 112 -4.63 -2.37 -3.24
N GLN A 113 -5.79 -2.64 -2.63
CA GLN A 113 -6.76 -1.63 -2.23
C GLN A 113 -6.97 -1.70 -0.72
N ILE A 114 -6.99 -0.54 -0.08
CA ILE A 114 -7.33 -0.37 1.34
C ILE A 114 -8.66 0.34 1.41
N SER A 115 -9.63 -0.30 2.07
CA SER A 115 -11.00 0.19 2.21
C SER A 115 -11.52 -0.09 3.62
N ASP A 116 -12.71 0.41 3.94
CA ASP A 116 -13.35 0.20 5.25
C ASP A 116 -12.40 0.57 6.42
N TYR A 117 -11.68 1.68 6.31
CA TYR A 117 -10.66 2.06 7.29
C TYR A 117 -11.10 3.19 8.23
N ARG A 118 -10.31 3.32 9.29
CA ARG A 118 -10.29 4.48 10.19
C ARG A 118 -8.89 5.06 10.18
N LEU A 119 -8.80 6.35 9.94
CA LEU A 119 -7.55 7.09 9.84
C LEU A 119 -7.67 8.35 10.70
N ASP A 120 -6.74 8.51 11.64
CA ASP A 120 -6.51 9.73 12.40
C ASP A 120 -5.01 10.00 12.52
N ASP A 121 -4.59 11.08 13.14
CA ASP A 121 -3.19 11.50 13.23
C ASP A 121 -2.26 10.44 13.85
N ASN A 122 -2.78 9.50 14.62
CA ASN A 122 -2.01 8.54 15.39
C ASN A 122 -2.24 7.10 14.96
N ARG A 123 -3.38 6.78 14.34
CA ARG A 123 -3.80 5.41 14.04
C ARG A 123 -4.38 5.29 12.65
N PHE A 124 -4.00 4.21 12.01
CA PHE A 124 -4.52 3.79 10.71
C PHE A 124 -4.87 2.30 10.77
N SER A 125 -6.13 1.97 10.67
CA SER A 125 -6.63 0.59 10.73
C SER A 125 -7.74 0.38 9.72
N GLY A 126 -7.88 -0.82 9.20
CA GLY A 126 -8.89 -1.11 8.19
C GLY A 126 -8.70 -2.48 7.58
N TYR A 127 -9.04 -2.58 6.30
CA TYR A 127 -8.92 -3.82 5.56
C TYR A 127 -8.15 -3.61 4.26
N ILE A 128 -7.27 -4.57 3.97
CA ILE A 128 -6.63 -4.70 2.67
C ILE A 128 -7.44 -5.69 1.85
N TYR A 129 -7.71 -5.33 0.61
CA TYR A 129 -8.33 -6.21 -0.38
C TYR A 129 -7.28 -6.56 -1.43
N ASP A 130 -6.98 -7.86 -1.54
CA ASP A 130 -6.02 -8.42 -2.48
C ASP A 130 -6.53 -9.75 -3.03
N HIS A 131 -6.72 -9.85 -4.35
CA HIS A 131 -7.15 -11.07 -5.06
C HIS A 131 -8.32 -11.83 -4.38
N GLY A 132 -9.29 -11.09 -3.81
CA GLY A 132 -10.47 -11.66 -3.13
C GLY A 132 -10.26 -11.97 -1.65
N ASN A 133 -9.07 -11.78 -1.11
CA ASN A 133 -8.81 -11.83 0.32
C ASN A 133 -9.14 -10.48 0.96
N LYS A 134 -9.70 -10.53 2.17
CA LYS A 134 -9.96 -9.37 3.01
C LYS A 134 -9.20 -9.56 4.32
N VAL A 135 -8.19 -8.72 4.57
CA VAL A 135 -7.30 -8.84 5.73
C VAL A 135 -7.31 -7.56 6.53
N ALA A 136 -7.62 -7.67 7.82
CA ALA A 136 -7.57 -6.54 8.74
C ALA A 136 -6.12 -6.13 9.02
N PHE A 137 -5.88 -4.83 9.23
CA PHE A 137 -4.58 -4.31 9.64
C PHE A 137 -4.72 -3.25 10.73
N TYR A 138 -3.62 -3.01 11.42
CA TYR A 138 -3.54 -1.97 12.45
C TYR A 138 -2.14 -1.36 12.51
N LEU A 139 -2.06 -0.04 12.27
CA LEU A 139 -0.82 0.72 12.24
C LEU A 139 -0.90 1.95 13.15
N TYR A 140 0.26 2.36 13.65
CA TYR A 140 0.47 3.60 14.40
C TYR A 140 1.38 4.54 13.61
N ASN A 141 1.14 5.84 13.74
CA ASN A 141 2.04 6.87 13.20
C ASN A 141 3.36 6.86 13.97
N VAL A 142 4.47 6.90 13.23
CA VAL A 142 5.83 6.89 13.79
C VAL A 142 6.73 7.87 13.05
N SER A 143 7.89 8.18 13.65
CA SER A 143 8.90 8.96 12.95
C SER A 143 9.42 8.21 11.73
N ARG A 144 9.63 8.95 10.64
CA ARG A 144 10.13 8.39 9.39
C ARG A 144 11.52 7.80 9.55
N PRO A 145 11.73 6.52 9.19
CA PRO A 145 13.05 5.90 9.20
C PRO A 145 13.98 6.48 8.13
N ASN A 146 15.27 6.24 8.30
CA ASN A 146 16.24 6.50 7.25
C ASN A 146 16.36 5.27 6.35
N TYR A 147 15.86 5.39 5.12
CA TYR A 147 15.89 4.30 4.13
C TYR A 147 17.19 4.30 3.27
N THR A 148 18.20 5.11 3.63
CA THR A 148 19.49 5.10 2.93
C THR A 148 20.17 3.74 3.09
N GLY A 149 20.50 3.10 1.96
CA GLY A 149 21.12 1.77 1.95
C GLY A 149 20.14 0.60 1.96
N TYR A 150 18.85 0.86 1.91
CA TYR A 150 17.85 -0.20 1.69
C TYR A 150 17.96 -0.77 0.27
N HIS A 151 17.77 -2.06 0.16
CA HIS A 151 17.65 -2.77 -1.11
C HIS A 151 16.18 -2.91 -1.46
N TRP A 152 15.83 -2.62 -2.72
CA TRP A 152 14.45 -2.53 -3.17
C TRP A 152 14.05 -3.77 -3.97
N GLY A 153 12.87 -4.31 -3.65
CA GLY A 153 12.33 -5.51 -4.25
C GLY A 153 13.06 -6.80 -3.86
N TYR A 154 12.46 -7.92 -4.20
CA TYR A 154 13.05 -9.24 -3.96
C TYR A 154 14.34 -9.48 -4.77
N ASP A 155 14.45 -8.89 -5.97
CA ASP A 155 15.59 -9.07 -6.86
C ASP A 155 16.91 -8.56 -6.27
N SER A 156 16.85 -7.56 -5.43
CA SER A 156 18.03 -7.00 -4.79
C SER A 156 18.69 -7.98 -3.81
N TRP A 157 17.92 -8.83 -3.16
CA TRP A 157 18.43 -9.86 -2.26
C TRP A 157 19.10 -11.02 -3.01
N VAL A 158 18.54 -11.42 -4.14
CA VAL A 158 19.10 -12.47 -5.00
C VAL A 158 20.47 -12.04 -5.56
N ASN A 159 20.62 -10.77 -5.93
CA ASN A 159 21.82 -10.25 -6.57
C ASN A 159 22.92 -9.81 -5.56
N ALA A 160 22.56 -9.45 -4.33
CA ALA A 160 23.46 -8.85 -3.36
C ALA A 160 24.34 -9.86 -2.59
N ARG A 161 24.29 -11.18 -2.86
CA ARG A 161 24.95 -12.24 -2.05
C ARG A 161 24.64 -12.15 -0.56
N GLY A 162 23.54 -11.53 -0.19
CA GLY A 162 23.22 -11.16 1.18
C GLY A 162 22.19 -12.07 1.85
N PHE A 163 22.19 -13.38 1.54
CA PHE A 163 21.55 -14.33 2.45
C PHE A 163 22.46 -14.43 3.69
N THR A 164 22.18 -13.62 4.70
CA THR A 164 22.97 -13.55 5.93
C THR A 164 22.85 -14.78 6.81
N ARG A 165 21.95 -15.71 6.47
CA ARG A 165 21.84 -17.02 7.15
C ARG A 165 22.29 -18.10 6.20
N THR A 166 23.28 -18.87 6.65
CA THR A 166 23.95 -19.96 5.96
C THR A 166 22.96 -20.97 5.36
N VAL A 167 22.53 -20.76 4.14
CA VAL A 167 21.90 -21.79 3.34
C VAL A 167 22.96 -22.33 2.38
N THR A 168 23.67 -23.33 2.86
CA THR A 168 24.69 -24.08 2.12
C THR A 168 24.00 -25.15 1.31
N ASP A 169 23.18 -24.78 0.35
CA ASP A 169 22.80 -25.69 -0.74
C ASP A 169 22.43 -24.86 -1.96
N SER A 170 22.88 -25.33 -3.10
CA SER A 170 22.67 -24.77 -4.44
C SER A 170 21.19 -24.50 -4.68
N LEU A 171 20.72 -23.37 -4.16
CA LEU A 171 19.34 -22.91 -4.35
C LEU A 171 19.16 -22.63 -5.84
N ASN A 172 18.25 -23.39 -6.39
CA ASN A 172 17.72 -23.18 -7.72
C ASN A 172 16.94 -21.83 -7.69
N ILE A 173 17.64 -20.73 -7.97
CA ILE A 173 17.18 -19.32 -7.88
C ILE A 173 16.07 -19.04 -8.92
N SER A 174 15.35 -20.04 -9.39
CA SER A 174 14.35 -19.90 -10.45
C SER A 174 13.00 -19.34 -9.94
N LYS A 175 12.77 -19.26 -8.63
CA LYS A 175 11.51 -18.75 -8.08
C LYS A 175 11.78 -17.55 -7.17
N LYS A 176 11.24 -16.40 -7.57
CA LYS A 176 11.23 -15.20 -6.72
C LYS A 176 10.22 -15.38 -5.61
N PRO A 177 10.50 -14.84 -4.40
CA PRO A 177 9.47 -14.74 -3.38
C PRO A 177 8.28 -13.92 -3.88
N VAL A 178 7.09 -14.29 -3.45
CA VAL A 178 5.83 -13.60 -3.82
C VAL A 178 5.18 -13.10 -2.54
N ARG A 179 4.82 -11.81 -2.54
CA ARG A 179 4.03 -11.21 -1.46
C ARG A 179 2.63 -11.81 -1.45
N ILE A 180 2.17 -12.17 -0.27
CA ILE A 180 0.82 -12.68 -0.03
C ILE A 180 0.22 -11.91 1.15
N ILE A 181 -1.02 -11.47 0.96
CA ILE A 181 -1.82 -10.84 1.99
C ILE A 181 -2.91 -11.84 2.38
N ARG A 182 -2.82 -12.36 3.59
CA ARG A 182 -3.76 -13.38 4.08
C ARG A 182 -3.98 -13.25 5.58
N PRO A 183 -5.18 -13.61 6.10
CA PRO A 183 -5.38 -13.77 7.53
C PRO A 183 -4.34 -14.77 8.08
N ARG A 184 -3.84 -14.53 9.28
CA ARG A 184 -3.12 -15.55 10.05
C ARG A 184 -4.14 -16.48 10.69
N ASP A 185 -3.89 -17.76 10.57
CA ASP A 185 -4.67 -18.80 11.25
C ASP A 185 -4.43 -18.76 12.77
#